data_69dc8981f34a6fc4868b11e07e102433
#
_entry.id   69dc8981f34a6fc4868b11e07e102433
#
_cell.length_a   1.000
_cell.length_b   1.000
_cell.length_c   1.000
_cell.angle_alpha   90.00
_cell.angle_beta   90.00
_cell.angle_gamma   90.00
#
_symmetry.space_group_name_H-M   'P 1'
#
loop_
_entity.id
_entity.type
_entity.pdbx_description
1 polymer ?
#
loop_
_entity_poly.entity_id
_entity_poly.type
_entity_poly.pdbx_seq_one_letter_code
_entity_poly.pdbx_strand_id
1 'polypeptide(L)'
;PVRIVKADARDNKGQSIWVLSARSDHFARNQEAREAAFHRAFTDMNLCEYYVDLQENTFESMKVKGSLQEIFNKSRTWDELIQMFLDNYVCPESKEAVAQIYNREYIMKELRKITGELSQEYKAVLDGELRIIRNVVMEGDTDENGEVRHAMIFLRDVTDSKNAEKERRAMLKQNIAMDQLIQGVTRIVERFAVCDLDSGIYEYYEMNNESYYNSTGDYRELLQRMSGEYVILTEKINIQMDDLLSPEHLRKVIMSEDDLYTFEYSTLDRSSYKVMSVIPVEWKGSILSKVMLIAQDIGQKHELEKLANTDALTGLY
;
A
#
# COMPACT_ATOMS: atom_id res chain seq x y z
N PRO A 1 -8.23 -33.69 35.90
CA PRO A 1 -8.94 -34.82 36.48
C PRO A 1 -9.10 -35.90 35.43
N VAL A 2 -8.76 -37.14 35.80
CA VAL A 2 -8.96 -38.31 34.97
C VAL A 2 -10.38 -38.81 35.25
N ARG A 3 -11.19 -38.93 34.23
CA ARG A 3 -12.55 -39.50 34.34
C ARG A 3 -12.53 -40.91 33.77
N ILE A 4 -12.82 -41.87 34.60
CA ILE A 4 -12.97 -43.26 34.17
C ILE A 4 -14.46 -43.52 33.98
N VAL A 5 -14.89 -43.89 32.79
CA VAL A 5 -16.27 -44.22 32.47
C VAL A 5 -16.30 -45.64 31.96
N LYS A 6 -17.19 -46.46 32.55
CA LYS A 6 -17.48 -47.81 32.04
C LYS A 6 -18.28 -47.66 30.74
N ALA A 7 -17.76 -48.14 29.62
CA ALA A 7 -18.50 -48.17 28.38
C ALA A 7 -19.54 -49.31 28.42
N ASP A 8 -20.72 -49.05 27.86
CA ASP A 8 -21.78 -50.08 27.68
C ASP A 8 -21.45 -51.03 26.52
N ALA A 9 -20.18 -51.40 26.42
CA ALA A 9 -19.66 -52.31 25.43
C ALA A 9 -18.82 -53.39 26.11
N ARG A 10 -18.84 -54.61 25.53
CA ARG A 10 -17.99 -55.73 25.96
C ARG A 10 -17.02 -56.07 24.84
N ASP A 11 -15.83 -56.53 25.22
CA ASP A 11 -14.86 -57.05 24.25
C ASP A 11 -15.28 -58.40 23.68
N ASN A 12 -14.53 -58.94 22.75
CA ASN A 12 -14.77 -60.24 22.13
C ASN A 12 -14.70 -61.43 23.11
N LYS A 13 -14.29 -61.19 24.39
CA LYS A 13 -14.25 -62.18 25.47
C LYS A 13 -15.33 -61.89 26.51
N GLY A 14 -16.27 -60.95 26.26
CA GLY A 14 -17.35 -60.59 27.16
C GLY A 14 -16.94 -59.71 28.35
N GLN A 15 -15.74 -59.16 28.36
CA GLN A 15 -15.26 -58.29 29.43
C GLN A 15 -15.71 -56.84 29.19
N SER A 16 -16.00 -56.12 30.29
CA SER A 16 -16.42 -54.73 30.22
C SER A 16 -15.27 -53.84 29.77
N ILE A 17 -15.51 -52.98 28.77
CA ILE A 17 -14.55 -51.99 28.27
C ILE A 17 -14.64 -50.74 29.17
N TRP A 18 -13.49 -50.25 29.63
CA TRP A 18 -13.36 -49.02 30.38
C TRP A 18 -12.70 -47.98 29.51
N VAL A 19 -13.34 -46.85 29.34
CA VAL A 19 -12.75 -45.70 28.60
C VAL A 19 -12.10 -44.75 29.60
N LEU A 20 -10.82 -44.55 29.45
CA LEU A 20 -10.05 -43.60 30.24
C LEU A 20 -10.01 -42.29 29.44
N SER A 21 -10.74 -41.28 29.88
CA SER A 21 -10.68 -39.94 29.33
C SER A 21 -9.81 -39.06 30.25
N ALA A 22 -8.58 -38.82 29.85
CA ALA A 22 -7.74 -37.84 30.49
C ALA A 22 -7.88 -36.51 29.74
N ARG A 23 -8.63 -35.55 30.27
CA ARG A 23 -8.52 -34.17 29.84
C ARG A 23 -7.24 -33.59 30.50
N SER A 24 -6.27 -33.29 29.69
CA SER A 24 -5.09 -32.57 30.15
C SER A 24 -5.51 -31.17 30.61
N ASP A 25 -5.41 -30.88 31.91
CA ASP A 25 -5.64 -29.54 32.46
C ASP A 25 -4.75 -28.48 31.79
N HIS A 26 -3.67 -28.92 31.18
CA HIS A 26 -2.76 -28.08 30.43
C HIS A 26 -3.38 -27.53 29.13
N PHE A 27 -4.22 -28.33 28.46
CA PHE A 27 -4.90 -27.87 27.24
C PHE A 27 -6.00 -26.86 27.57
N ALA A 28 -6.79 -27.12 28.61
CA ALA A 28 -7.82 -26.19 29.07
C ALA A 28 -7.21 -24.87 29.56
N ARG A 29 -6.13 -24.90 30.36
CA ARG A 29 -5.41 -23.70 30.81
C ARG A 29 -4.76 -22.92 29.66
N ASN A 30 -4.24 -23.61 28.66
CA ASN A 30 -3.70 -22.94 27.48
C ASN A 30 -4.79 -22.29 26.62
N GLN A 31 -5.97 -22.91 26.53
CA GLN A 31 -7.10 -22.31 25.83
C GLN A 31 -7.63 -21.10 26.59
N GLU A 32 -7.86 -21.19 27.89
CA GLU A 32 -8.24 -20.07 28.73
C GLU A 32 -7.21 -18.92 28.71
N ALA A 33 -5.92 -19.27 28.74
CA ALA A 33 -4.84 -18.28 28.64
C ALA A 33 -4.78 -17.59 27.26
N ARG A 34 -5.07 -18.34 26.17
CA ARG A 34 -5.18 -17.76 24.83
C ARG A 34 -6.40 -16.89 24.67
N GLU A 35 -7.55 -17.34 25.16
CA GLU A 35 -8.78 -16.55 25.17
C GLU A 35 -8.62 -15.28 26.00
N ALA A 36 -8.02 -15.36 27.17
CA ALA A 36 -7.71 -14.21 28.01
C ALA A 36 -6.67 -13.26 27.39
N ALA A 37 -5.68 -13.78 26.66
CA ALA A 37 -4.71 -12.98 25.91
C ALA A 37 -5.35 -12.29 24.71
N PHE A 38 -6.20 -13.02 23.97
CA PHE A 38 -6.97 -12.46 22.85
C PHE A 38 -7.94 -11.38 23.35
N HIS A 39 -8.66 -11.65 24.42
CA HIS A 39 -9.59 -10.69 25.01
C HIS A 39 -8.86 -9.44 25.50
N ARG A 40 -7.70 -9.57 26.15
CA ARG A 40 -6.86 -8.42 26.55
C ARG A 40 -6.39 -7.62 25.35
N ALA A 41 -5.86 -8.28 24.31
CA ALA A 41 -5.38 -7.61 23.10
C ALA A 41 -6.53 -6.86 22.39
N PHE A 42 -7.71 -7.47 22.32
CA PHE A 42 -8.91 -6.84 21.76
C PHE A 42 -9.34 -5.62 22.57
N THR A 43 -9.42 -5.78 23.91
CA THR A 43 -9.78 -4.72 24.84
C THR A 43 -8.77 -3.57 24.83
N ASP A 44 -7.45 -3.87 24.69
CA ASP A 44 -6.41 -2.84 24.69
C ASP A 44 -6.47 -1.91 23.47
N MET A 45 -7.02 -2.37 22.35
CA MET A 45 -7.23 -1.57 21.14
C MET A 45 -8.39 -0.59 21.27
N ASN A 46 -9.32 -0.78 22.22
CA ASN A 46 -10.49 0.07 22.36
C ASN A 46 -10.21 1.26 23.30
N LEU A 47 -10.73 2.42 22.92
CA LEU A 47 -10.73 3.64 23.74
C LEU A 47 -11.77 3.53 24.85
N CYS A 48 -12.90 2.92 24.50
CA CYS A 48 -14.01 2.77 25.44
C CYS A 48 -14.81 1.51 25.09
N GLU A 49 -15.30 0.87 26.15
CA GLU A 49 -16.17 -0.30 26.11
C GLU A 49 -17.25 -0.11 27.16
N TYR A 50 -18.50 -0.19 26.76
CA TYR A 50 -19.60 -0.05 27.66
C TYR A 50 -20.84 -0.81 27.22
N TYR A 51 -21.64 -1.17 28.16
CA TYR A 51 -22.89 -1.90 28.00
C TYR A 51 -24.04 -0.94 28.15
N VAL A 52 -25.08 -1.05 27.34
CA VAL A 52 -26.23 -0.14 27.33
C VAL A 52 -27.50 -0.94 27.45
N ASP A 53 -28.38 -0.56 28.41
CA ASP A 53 -29.78 -0.95 28.42
C ASP A 53 -30.57 0.06 27.57
N LEU A 54 -30.99 -0.39 26.36
CA LEU A 54 -31.66 0.44 25.38
C LEU A 54 -33.09 0.81 25.79
N GLN A 55 -33.72 0.03 26.67
CA GLN A 55 -35.06 0.30 27.17
C GLN A 55 -35.03 1.26 28.36
N GLU A 56 -34.17 0.97 29.35
CA GLU A 56 -34.06 1.78 30.56
C GLU A 56 -33.19 3.03 30.41
N ASN A 57 -32.55 3.20 29.26
CA ASN A 57 -31.67 4.33 28.96
C ASN A 57 -30.49 4.47 29.95
N THR A 58 -29.94 3.34 30.38
CA THR A 58 -28.82 3.30 31.31
C THR A 58 -27.59 2.69 30.64
N PHE A 59 -26.42 2.91 31.21
CA PHE A 59 -25.19 2.34 30.72
C PHE A 59 -24.26 1.93 31.85
N GLU A 60 -23.42 0.93 31.58
CA GLU A 60 -22.35 0.49 32.47
C GLU A 60 -21.02 0.49 31.69
N SER A 61 -20.05 1.26 32.19
CA SER A 61 -18.74 1.33 31.56
C SER A 61 -17.84 0.20 32.03
N MET A 62 -17.31 -0.57 31.09
CA MET A 62 -16.33 -1.62 31.35
C MET A 62 -14.91 -1.06 31.25
N LYS A 63 -14.69 -0.17 30.30
CA LYS A 63 -13.39 0.47 30.07
C LYS A 63 -13.60 1.85 29.46
N VAL A 64 -12.92 2.86 29.96
CA VAL A 64 -12.90 4.21 29.37
C VAL A 64 -11.49 4.78 29.50
N LYS A 65 -10.93 5.34 28.43
CA LYS A 65 -9.60 5.95 28.38
C LYS A 65 -9.67 7.46 28.12
N GLY A 66 -8.67 8.17 28.58
CA GLY A 66 -8.43 9.58 28.25
C GLY A 66 -9.55 10.51 28.70
N SER A 67 -9.76 11.55 27.91
CA SER A 67 -10.75 12.61 28.17
C SER A 67 -12.21 12.10 28.20
N LEU A 68 -12.48 10.92 27.61
CA LEU A 68 -13.83 10.34 27.65
C LEU A 68 -14.31 10.01 29.05
N GLN A 69 -13.41 9.74 30.01
CA GLN A 69 -13.77 9.46 31.39
C GLN A 69 -14.64 10.59 32.02
N GLU A 70 -14.41 11.83 31.64
CA GLU A 70 -15.11 12.98 32.16
C GLU A 70 -16.61 12.92 31.84
N ILE A 71 -16.97 12.63 30.57
CA ILE A 71 -18.38 12.56 30.18
C ILE A 71 -19.06 11.33 30.76
N PHE A 72 -18.38 10.18 30.89
CA PHE A 72 -18.93 9.00 31.53
C PHE A 72 -19.26 9.24 33.03
N ASN A 73 -18.40 9.97 33.70
CA ASN A 73 -18.62 10.30 35.12
C ASN A 73 -19.72 11.34 35.35
N LYS A 74 -20.00 12.21 34.38
CA LYS A 74 -21.00 13.28 34.49
C LYS A 74 -22.39 12.85 34.03
N SER A 75 -22.47 11.88 33.11
CA SER A 75 -23.74 11.43 32.55
C SER A 75 -24.43 10.42 33.46
N ARG A 76 -25.74 10.53 33.59
CA ARG A 76 -26.61 9.61 34.35
C ARG A 76 -27.35 8.64 33.43
N THR A 77 -27.67 9.10 32.24
CA THR A 77 -28.35 8.32 31.22
C THR A 77 -27.49 8.19 29.96
N TRP A 78 -27.79 7.18 29.16
CA TRP A 78 -27.05 7.01 27.91
C TRP A 78 -27.31 8.17 26.93
N ASP A 79 -28.53 8.67 26.83
CA ASP A 79 -28.82 9.81 25.96
C ASP A 79 -28.00 11.05 26.35
N GLU A 80 -27.85 11.32 27.68
CA GLU A 80 -26.95 12.39 28.16
C GLU A 80 -25.51 12.16 27.78
N LEU A 81 -25.02 10.92 27.90
CA LEU A 81 -23.65 10.54 27.49
C LEU A 81 -23.44 10.84 26.02
N ILE A 82 -24.36 10.40 25.16
CA ILE A 82 -24.23 10.60 23.71
C ILE A 82 -24.31 12.08 23.33
N GLN A 83 -25.22 12.85 23.99
CA GLN A 83 -25.29 14.28 23.74
C GLN A 83 -23.98 15.00 24.12
N MET A 84 -23.42 14.69 25.28
CA MET A 84 -22.12 15.25 25.71
C MET A 84 -20.98 14.82 24.78
N PHE A 85 -21.01 13.59 24.31
CA PHE A 85 -20.03 13.11 23.34
C PHE A 85 -20.11 13.86 22.01
N LEU A 86 -21.31 14.04 21.46
CA LEU A 86 -21.57 14.80 20.23
C LEU A 86 -21.11 16.26 20.34
N ASP A 87 -21.38 16.88 21.49
CA ASP A 87 -21.09 18.30 21.66
C ASP A 87 -19.62 18.60 21.86
N ASN A 88 -18.91 17.75 22.59
CA ASN A 88 -17.54 18.02 23.00
C ASN A 88 -16.47 17.38 22.12
N TYR A 89 -16.78 16.26 21.44
CA TYR A 89 -15.75 15.47 20.77
C TYR A 89 -15.98 15.27 19.26
N VAL A 90 -17.23 15.10 18.82
CA VAL A 90 -17.53 14.78 17.42
C VAL A 90 -17.42 16.01 16.54
N CYS A 91 -16.66 15.89 15.43
CA CYS A 91 -16.57 16.97 14.45
C CYS A 91 -17.91 17.32 13.83
N PRO A 92 -18.18 18.62 13.55
CA PRO A 92 -19.49 19.10 13.08
C PRO A 92 -20.03 18.31 11.88
N GLU A 93 -19.17 17.99 10.91
CA GLU A 93 -19.55 17.24 9.71
C GLU A 93 -19.98 15.79 9.99
N SER A 94 -19.65 15.25 11.15
CA SER A 94 -19.95 13.87 11.53
C SER A 94 -21.13 13.75 12.51
N LYS A 95 -21.58 14.85 13.11
CA LYS A 95 -22.55 14.84 14.21
C LYS A 95 -23.88 14.16 13.85
N GLU A 96 -24.43 14.46 12.72
CA GLU A 96 -25.74 13.91 12.29
C GLU A 96 -25.67 12.39 12.14
N ALA A 97 -24.63 11.91 11.44
CA ALA A 97 -24.43 10.49 11.22
C ALA A 97 -24.16 9.72 12.54
N VAL A 98 -23.36 10.33 13.44
CA VAL A 98 -23.08 9.75 14.76
C VAL A 98 -24.33 9.74 15.64
N ALA A 99 -25.12 10.82 15.65
CA ALA A 99 -26.39 10.87 16.37
C ALA A 99 -27.35 9.77 15.91
N GLN A 100 -27.40 9.50 14.61
CA GLN A 100 -28.26 8.45 14.07
C GLN A 100 -27.86 7.07 14.55
N ILE A 101 -26.57 6.72 14.50
CA ILE A 101 -26.11 5.36 14.88
C ILE A 101 -26.21 5.10 16.38
N TYR A 102 -26.22 6.16 17.20
CA TYR A 102 -26.43 6.06 18.64
C TYR A 102 -27.89 6.26 19.06
N ASN A 103 -28.83 6.41 18.11
CA ASN A 103 -30.25 6.44 18.41
C ASN A 103 -30.72 5.04 18.83
N ARG A 104 -31.36 4.94 20.03
CA ARG A 104 -31.78 3.66 20.64
C ARG A 104 -32.75 2.89 19.75
N GLU A 105 -33.75 3.57 19.18
CA GLU A 105 -34.73 2.93 18.30
C GLU A 105 -34.05 2.42 17.01
N TYR A 106 -33.12 3.19 16.48
CA TYR A 106 -32.34 2.78 15.32
C TYR A 106 -31.51 1.52 15.62
N ILE A 107 -30.80 1.48 16.75
CA ILE A 107 -30.02 0.33 17.19
C ILE A 107 -30.92 -0.91 17.31
N MET A 108 -32.03 -0.82 18.07
CA MET A 108 -32.95 -1.93 18.25
C MET A 108 -33.51 -2.44 16.93
N LYS A 109 -33.83 -1.55 15.99
CA LYS A 109 -34.37 -1.92 14.69
C LYS A 109 -33.34 -2.57 13.77
N GLU A 110 -32.13 -2.03 13.72
CA GLU A 110 -31.12 -2.50 12.78
C GLU A 110 -30.42 -3.79 13.26
N LEU A 111 -30.13 -3.95 14.55
CA LEU A 111 -29.55 -5.17 15.09
C LEU A 111 -30.46 -6.39 14.89
N ARG A 112 -31.78 -6.23 14.83
CA ARG A 112 -32.71 -7.30 14.47
C ARG A 112 -32.56 -7.81 13.03
N LYS A 113 -32.09 -6.96 12.12
CA LYS A 113 -31.99 -7.27 10.69
C LYS A 113 -30.65 -7.89 10.32
N ILE A 114 -29.64 -7.62 11.09
CA ILE A 114 -28.25 -7.94 10.78
C ILE A 114 -27.75 -8.92 11.84
N THR A 115 -27.37 -10.10 11.40
CA THR A 115 -26.56 -11.01 12.22
C THR A 115 -25.14 -10.48 12.25
N GLY A 116 -24.78 -9.69 13.27
CA GLY A 116 -23.44 -9.15 13.39
C GLY A 116 -23.34 -7.87 14.17
N GLU A 117 -22.74 -6.87 13.59
CA GLU A 117 -22.44 -5.59 14.21
C GLU A 117 -22.92 -4.41 13.35
N LEU A 118 -23.32 -3.33 14.00
CA LEU A 118 -23.43 -2.01 13.37
C LEU A 118 -22.10 -1.29 13.58
N SER A 119 -21.50 -0.78 12.52
CA SER A 119 -20.27 -0.02 12.67
C SER A 119 -20.24 1.21 11.78
N GLN A 120 -19.61 2.27 12.28
CA GLN A 120 -19.44 3.52 11.56
C GLN A 120 -18.12 4.17 11.92
N GLU A 121 -17.51 4.84 10.94
CA GLU A 121 -16.31 5.65 11.13
C GLU A 121 -16.66 7.12 11.03
N TYR A 122 -16.09 7.92 11.92
CA TYR A 122 -16.28 9.36 11.97
C TYR A 122 -15.05 10.06 12.56
N LYS A 123 -15.00 11.38 12.40
CA LYS A 123 -13.93 12.21 12.96
C LYS A 123 -14.34 12.75 14.32
N ALA A 124 -13.43 12.69 15.27
CA ALA A 124 -13.58 13.25 16.60
C ALA A 124 -12.27 13.88 17.06
N VAL A 125 -12.36 14.87 17.96
CA VAL A 125 -11.21 15.48 18.62
C VAL A 125 -11.12 14.89 20.02
N LEU A 126 -10.11 14.05 20.25
CA LEU A 126 -9.86 13.40 21.54
C LEU A 126 -8.47 13.80 22.02
N ASP A 127 -8.39 14.21 23.30
CA ASP A 127 -7.15 14.70 23.92
C ASP A 127 -6.46 15.82 23.12
N GLY A 128 -7.27 16.68 22.43
CA GLY A 128 -6.79 17.77 21.58
C GLY A 128 -6.32 17.36 20.17
N GLU A 129 -6.40 16.09 19.80
CA GLU A 129 -6.00 15.57 18.51
C GLU A 129 -7.19 15.12 17.67
N LEU A 130 -7.15 15.42 16.37
CA LEU A 130 -8.13 14.92 15.41
C LEU A 130 -7.87 13.44 15.13
N ARG A 131 -8.86 12.60 15.41
CA ARG A 131 -8.79 11.15 15.26
C ARG A 131 -9.94 10.63 14.41
N ILE A 132 -9.72 9.49 13.77
CA ILE A 132 -10.77 8.71 13.10
C ILE A 132 -11.19 7.61 14.06
N ILE A 133 -12.42 7.70 14.51
CA ILE A 133 -13.01 6.77 15.47
C ILE A 133 -13.92 5.80 14.72
N ARG A 134 -13.76 4.51 14.98
CA ARG A 134 -14.74 3.50 14.60
C ARG A 134 -15.54 3.12 15.85
N ASN A 135 -16.84 3.33 15.83
CA ASN A 135 -17.72 2.69 16.78
C ASN A 135 -18.19 1.35 16.23
N VAL A 136 -18.42 0.42 17.14
CA VAL A 136 -18.98 -0.89 16.86
C VAL A 136 -20.08 -1.11 17.91
N VAL A 137 -21.29 -1.41 17.45
CA VAL A 137 -22.44 -1.73 18.28
C VAL A 137 -22.83 -3.17 18.03
N MET A 138 -22.76 -4.00 19.04
CA MET A 138 -23.09 -5.43 18.97
C MET A 138 -24.31 -5.72 19.84
N GLU A 139 -25.08 -6.71 19.42
CA GLU A 139 -26.17 -7.24 20.23
C GLU A 139 -25.62 -7.84 21.52
N GLY A 140 -26.22 -7.45 22.66
CA GLY A 140 -25.99 -8.05 23.95
C GLY A 140 -27.03 -9.13 24.21
N ASP A 141 -28.05 -8.80 25.00
CA ASP A 141 -29.14 -9.70 25.36
C ASP A 141 -30.46 -9.27 24.71
N THR A 142 -31.34 -10.24 24.49
CA THR A 142 -32.73 -10.00 24.06
C THR A 142 -33.69 -10.17 25.21
N ASP A 143 -34.84 -9.48 25.16
CA ASP A 143 -35.93 -9.65 26.09
C ASP A 143 -36.72 -10.95 25.82
N GLU A 144 -37.77 -11.20 26.67
CA GLU A 144 -38.63 -12.39 26.54
C GLU A 144 -39.39 -12.45 25.19
N ASN A 145 -39.50 -11.33 24.47
CA ASN A 145 -40.15 -11.23 23.17
C ASN A 145 -39.15 -11.37 22.02
N GLY A 146 -37.85 -11.57 22.31
CA GLY A 146 -36.78 -11.63 21.31
C GLY A 146 -36.37 -10.25 20.79
N GLU A 147 -36.72 -9.16 21.51
CA GLU A 147 -36.29 -7.83 21.16
C GLU A 147 -34.93 -7.52 21.78
N VAL A 148 -34.05 -6.84 21.04
CA VAL A 148 -32.74 -6.42 21.55
C VAL A 148 -32.95 -5.43 22.69
N ARG A 149 -32.61 -5.85 23.91
CA ARG A 149 -32.69 -5.03 25.12
C ARG A 149 -31.36 -4.35 25.42
N HIS A 150 -30.28 -5.10 25.30
CA HIS A 150 -28.95 -4.61 25.58
C HIS A 150 -28.05 -4.56 24.35
N ALA A 151 -27.13 -3.60 24.32
CA ALA A 151 -26.10 -3.52 23.31
C ALA A 151 -24.73 -3.32 23.97
N MET A 152 -23.70 -3.90 23.38
CA MET A 152 -22.31 -3.67 23.73
C MET A 152 -21.71 -2.71 22.71
N ILE A 153 -21.08 -1.66 23.18
CA ILE A 153 -20.54 -0.60 22.32
C ILE A 153 -19.04 -0.46 22.56
N PHE A 154 -18.32 -0.40 21.45
CA PHE A 154 -16.86 -0.23 21.43
C PHE A 154 -16.50 0.99 20.60
N LEU A 155 -15.60 1.80 21.13
CA LEU A 155 -14.96 2.90 20.37
C LEU A 155 -13.49 2.56 20.18
N ARG A 156 -13.05 2.59 18.94
CA ARG A 156 -11.67 2.30 18.56
C ARG A 156 -11.08 3.45 17.76
N ASP A 157 -9.88 3.87 18.12
CA ASP A 157 -9.08 4.74 17.26
C ASP A 157 -8.50 3.93 16.09
N VAL A 158 -8.82 4.33 14.88
CA VAL A 158 -8.34 3.70 13.64
C VAL A 158 -7.51 4.65 12.80
N THR A 159 -7.08 5.77 13.37
CA THR A 159 -6.35 6.85 12.67
C THR A 159 -5.11 6.32 11.97
N ASP A 160 -4.22 5.64 12.70
CA ASP A 160 -2.98 5.11 12.15
C ASP A 160 -3.22 4.07 11.05
N SER A 161 -4.18 3.17 11.27
CA SER A 161 -4.57 2.16 10.27
C SER A 161 -5.10 2.80 8.99
N LYS A 162 -5.91 3.86 9.11
CA LYS A 162 -6.46 4.60 7.96
C LYS A 162 -5.41 5.39 7.22
N ASN A 163 -4.49 6.02 7.93
CA ASN A 163 -3.38 6.73 7.32
C ASN A 163 -2.46 5.77 6.56
N ALA A 164 -2.07 4.65 7.16
CA ALA A 164 -1.27 3.62 6.49
C ALA A 164 -1.99 3.03 5.26
N GLU A 165 -3.31 2.80 5.33
CA GLU A 165 -4.10 2.35 4.18
C GLU A 165 -4.12 3.40 3.06
N LYS A 166 -4.29 4.69 3.41
CA LYS A 166 -4.28 5.80 2.45
C LYS A 166 -2.92 5.93 1.76
N GLU A 167 -1.83 5.85 2.52
CA GLU A 167 -0.47 5.89 1.98
C GLU A 167 -0.21 4.71 1.03
N ARG A 168 -0.58 3.50 1.45
CA ARG A 168 -0.46 2.31 0.61
C ARG A 168 -1.25 2.43 -0.69
N ARG A 169 -2.48 2.96 -0.63
CA ARG A 169 -3.31 3.20 -1.83
C ARG A 169 -2.70 4.27 -2.74
N ALA A 170 -2.10 5.31 -2.17
CA ALA A 170 -1.41 6.36 -2.94
C ALA A 170 -0.18 5.79 -3.66
N MET A 171 0.66 5.01 -2.97
CA MET A 171 1.82 4.32 -3.57
C MET A 171 1.38 3.36 -4.69
N LEU A 172 0.32 2.58 -4.48
CA LEU A 172 -0.19 1.67 -5.50
C LEU A 172 -0.66 2.42 -6.75
N LYS A 173 -1.38 3.53 -6.59
CA LYS A 173 -1.80 4.37 -7.72
C LYS A 173 -0.61 4.95 -8.48
N GLN A 174 0.42 5.40 -7.76
CA GLN A 174 1.64 5.93 -8.37
C GLN A 174 2.38 4.85 -9.16
N ASN A 175 2.51 3.65 -8.62
CA ASN A 175 3.13 2.52 -9.32
C ASN A 175 2.36 2.14 -10.60
N ILE A 176 1.02 2.04 -10.53
CA ILE A 176 0.19 1.77 -11.71
C ILE A 176 0.35 2.86 -12.78
N ALA A 177 0.38 4.13 -12.39
CA ALA A 177 0.59 5.22 -13.32
C ALA A 177 1.98 5.18 -13.97
N MET A 178 3.01 4.84 -13.20
CA MET A 178 4.38 4.65 -13.71
C MET A 178 4.46 3.49 -14.70
N ASP A 179 3.85 2.34 -14.38
CA ASP A 179 3.79 1.19 -15.29
C ASP A 179 3.08 1.55 -16.62
N GLN A 180 2.00 2.31 -16.54
CA GLN A 180 1.28 2.77 -17.74
C GLN A 180 2.11 3.74 -18.59
N LEU A 181 2.87 4.64 -17.97
CA LEU A 181 3.80 5.53 -18.67
C LEU A 181 4.92 4.72 -19.36
N ILE A 182 5.52 3.79 -18.63
CA ILE A 182 6.55 2.90 -19.18
C ILE A 182 6.00 2.12 -20.38
N GLN A 183 4.83 1.50 -20.27
CA GLN A 183 4.16 0.81 -21.37
C GLN A 183 3.84 1.75 -22.56
N GLY A 184 3.50 3.00 -22.30
CA GLY A 184 3.29 4.02 -23.32
C GLY A 184 4.57 4.35 -24.08
N VAL A 185 5.67 4.57 -23.34
CA VAL A 185 6.99 4.88 -23.91
C VAL A 185 7.54 3.69 -24.70
N THR A 186 7.43 2.46 -24.19
CA THR A 186 7.90 1.24 -24.88
C THR A 186 7.18 0.93 -26.19
N ARG A 187 5.98 1.47 -26.41
CA ARG A 187 5.29 1.37 -27.71
C ARG A 187 5.90 2.27 -28.78
N ILE A 188 6.57 3.36 -28.36
CA ILE A 188 7.18 4.34 -29.26
C ILE A 188 8.68 4.06 -29.40
N VAL A 189 9.30 3.56 -28.33
CA VAL A 189 10.73 3.32 -28.21
C VAL A 189 10.94 1.85 -27.86
N GLU A 190 11.60 1.11 -28.74
CA GLU A 190 11.84 -0.32 -28.53
C GLU A 190 12.68 -0.62 -27.28
N ARG A 191 13.60 0.28 -26.95
CA ARG A 191 14.59 0.09 -25.88
C ARG A 191 14.94 1.41 -25.21
N PHE A 192 14.96 1.42 -23.88
CA PHE A 192 15.50 2.54 -23.11
C PHE A 192 16.09 2.06 -21.78
N ALA A 193 16.91 2.88 -21.17
CA ALA A 193 17.43 2.65 -19.83
C ALA A 193 17.21 3.89 -18.97
N VAL A 194 16.84 3.71 -17.72
CA VAL A 194 16.81 4.76 -16.70
C VAL A 194 18.05 4.57 -15.82
N CYS A 195 18.90 5.57 -15.76
CA CYS A 195 20.18 5.51 -15.04
C CYS A 195 20.17 6.48 -13.89
N ASP A 196 20.41 5.97 -12.68
CA ASP A 196 20.64 6.76 -11.48
C ASP A 196 22.14 7.09 -11.38
N LEU A 197 22.47 8.37 -11.60
CA LEU A 197 23.84 8.86 -11.65
C LEU A 197 24.51 8.95 -10.26
N ASP A 198 23.72 8.87 -9.18
CA ASP A 198 24.23 8.94 -7.81
C ASP A 198 24.56 7.53 -7.30
N SER A 199 23.64 6.58 -7.47
CA SER A 199 23.84 5.19 -7.05
C SER A 199 24.65 4.36 -8.03
N GLY A 200 24.72 4.79 -9.31
CA GLY A 200 25.38 4.02 -10.37
C GLY A 200 24.58 2.78 -10.81
N ILE A 201 23.26 2.78 -10.58
CA ILE A 201 22.38 1.67 -10.98
C ILE A 201 21.58 2.09 -12.22
N TYR A 202 21.42 1.18 -13.17
CA TYR A 202 20.48 1.39 -14.26
C TYR A 202 19.37 0.34 -14.26
N GLU A 203 18.22 0.73 -14.79
CA GLU A 203 17.10 -0.14 -15.13
C GLU A 203 16.90 -0.12 -16.63
N TYR A 204 17.00 -1.28 -17.27
CA TYR A 204 16.85 -1.44 -18.71
C TYR A 204 15.48 -2.01 -19.05
N TYR A 205 14.87 -1.43 -20.07
CA TYR A 205 13.53 -1.75 -20.52
C TYR A 205 13.53 -2.05 -22.02
N GLU A 206 12.98 -3.21 -22.40
CA GLU A 206 12.86 -3.66 -23.79
C GLU A 206 11.49 -4.29 -24.03
N MET A 207 10.85 -3.93 -25.14
CA MET A 207 9.65 -4.58 -25.61
C MET A 207 10.04 -5.71 -26.55
N ASN A 208 9.76 -6.95 -26.19
CA ASN A 208 10.02 -8.12 -27.01
C ASN A 208 8.71 -8.84 -27.33
N ASN A 209 8.23 -8.74 -28.60
CA ASN A 209 7.11 -9.48 -29.18
C ASN A 209 5.77 -9.55 -28.44
N GLU A 210 5.42 -8.75 -27.49
CA GLU A 210 4.19 -8.76 -26.65
C GLU A 210 4.49 -8.79 -25.14
N SER A 211 5.73 -9.00 -24.72
CA SER A 211 6.12 -8.97 -23.32
C SER A 211 7.19 -7.92 -23.06
N TYR A 212 7.00 -7.26 -21.95
CA TYR A 212 7.90 -6.28 -21.39
C TYR A 212 8.99 -7.00 -20.60
N TYR A 213 10.25 -6.71 -20.92
CA TYR A 213 11.40 -7.20 -20.18
C TYR A 213 12.08 -6.05 -19.45
N ASN A 214 12.39 -6.28 -18.18
CA ASN A 214 13.08 -5.32 -17.32
C ASN A 214 14.29 -6.03 -16.69
N SER A 215 15.42 -5.36 -16.65
CA SER A 215 16.62 -5.82 -15.93
C SER A 215 17.31 -4.64 -15.27
N THR A 216 17.98 -4.90 -14.16
CA THR A 216 18.78 -3.92 -13.44
C THR A 216 20.26 -4.31 -13.50
N GLY A 217 21.15 -3.32 -13.42
CA GLY A 217 22.60 -3.57 -13.42
C GLY A 217 23.41 -2.35 -12.99
N ASP A 218 24.73 -2.53 -12.98
CA ASP A 218 25.69 -1.47 -12.70
C ASP A 218 25.89 -0.59 -13.94
N TYR A 219 25.74 0.72 -13.79
CA TYR A 219 25.82 1.68 -14.88
C TYR A 219 27.22 1.76 -15.49
N ARG A 220 28.26 1.61 -14.69
CA ARG A 220 29.65 1.59 -15.19
C ARG A 220 29.92 0.38 -16.07
N GLU A 221 29.42 -0.79 -15.70
CA GLU A 221 29.52 -2.00 -16.53
C GLU A 221 28.77 -1.83 -17.84
N LEU A 222 27.59 -1.18 -17.82
CA LEU A 222 26.86 -0.82 -19.04
C LEU A 222 27.70 0.04 -19.97
N LEU A 223 28.30 1.13 -19.45
CA LEU A 223 29.14 2.02 -20.25
C LEU A 223 30.37 1.33 -20.84
N GLN A 224 31.05 0.50 -20.05
CA GLN A 224 32.20 -0.29 -20.55
C GLN A 224 31.83 -1.24 -21.69
N ARG A 225 30.68 -1.91 -21.55
CA ARG A 225 30.15 -2.78 -22.61
C ARG A 225 29.82 -1.99 -23.87
N MET A 226 29.12 -0.84 -23.71
CA MET A 226 28.79 0.01 -24.85
C MET A 226 30.04 0.56 -25.56
N SER A 227 31.07 0.96 -24.82
CA SER A 227 32.35 1.43 -25.37
C SER A 227 33.10 0.31 -26.12
N GLY A 228 32.89 -0.95 -25.74
CA GLY A 228 33.47 -2.11 -26.45
C GLY A 228 32.70 -2.54 -27.70
N GLU A 229 31.43 -2.20 -27.82
CA GLU A 229 30.55 -2.65 -28.92
C GLU A 229 30.25 -1.57 -29.95
N TYR A 230 30.40 -0.29 -29.63
CA TYR A 230 29.95 0.85 -30.44
C TYR A 230 31.01 1.93 -30.61
N VAL A 231 30.92 2.64 -31.72
CA VAL A 231 31.75 3.80 -32.08
C VAL A 231 30.89 5.02 -32.26
N ILE A 232 31.31 6.14 -31.68
CA ILE A 232 30.63 7.44 -31.82
C ILE A 232 30.93 8.01 -33.19
N LEU A 233 29.90 8.50 -33.89
CA LEU A 233 30.00 9.16 -35.16
C LEU A 233 30.24 10.65 -34.96
N THR A 234 31.50 11.04 -34.80
CA THR A 234 31.92 12.43 -34.60
C THR A 234 33.21 12.71 -35.39
N GLU A 235 33.42 13.98 -35.74
CA GLU A 235 34.68 14.43 -36.37
C GLU A 235 35.86 14.44 -35.38
N LYS A 236 35.57 14.38 -34.06
CA LYS A 236 36.61 14.32 -33.02
C LYS A 236 37.12 12.90 -32.86
N ILE A 237 38.43 12.76 -32.98
CA ILE A 237 39.13 11.47 -32.84
C ILE A 237 39.19 11.10 -31.34
N ASN A 238 38.88 9.85 -30.98
CA ASN A 238 39.03 9.21 -29.65
C ASN A 238 38.06 9.63 -28.55
N ILE A 239 36.80 9.94 -28.86
CA ILE A 239 35.77 10.04 -27.84
C ILE A 239 35.09 8.67 -27.68
N GLN A 240 35.04 8.13 -26.49
CA GLN A 240 34.37 6.87 -26.19
C GLN A 240 32.96 7.10 -25.60
N MET A 241 32.15 6.04 -25.60
CA MET A 241 30.78 6.09 -25.12
C MET A 241 30.71 6.42 -23.62
N ASP A 242 31.67 5.89 -22.84
CA ASP A 242 31.80 6.15 -21.40
C ASP A 242 32.21 7.61 -21.11
N ASP A 243 32.94 8.29 -22.00
CA ASP A 243 33.23 9.72 -21.84
C ASP A 243 31.95 10.56 -21.94
N LEU A 244 31.10 10.31 -22.97
CA LEU A 244 29.89 11.09 -23.23
C LEU A 244 28.75 10.79 -22.26
N LEU A 245 28.67 9.58 -21.76
CA LEU A 245 27.64 9.14 -20.83
C LEU A 245 28.10 9.10 -19.37
N SER A 246 29.34 9.56 -19.07
CA SER A 246 29.77 9.66 -17.69
C SER A 246 28.88 10.62 -16.88
N PRO A 247 28.60 10.34 -15.58
CA PRO A 247 27.81 11.21 -14.73
C PRO A 247 28.36 12.65 -14.70
N GLU A 248 29.68 12.82 -14.72
CA GLU A 248 30.37 14.12 -14.73
C GLU A 248 30.10 14.89 -16.00
N HIS A 249 30.16 14.22 -17.16
CA HIS A 249 29.89 14.85 -18.45
C HIS A 249 28.40 15.21 -18.57
N LEU A 250 27.50 14.31 -18.24
CA LEU A 250 26.06 14.56 -18.32
C LEU A 250 25.62 15.71 -17.44
N ARG A 251 26.12 15.81 -16.20
CA ARG A 251 25.86 16.95 -15.31
C ARG A 251 26.42 18.27 -15.83
N LYS A 252 27.39 18.24 -16.72
CA LYS A 252 27.98 19.42 -17.32
C LYS A 252 27.22 19.89 -18.56
N VAL A 253 26.66 18.98 -19.35
CA VAL A 253 26.02 19.32 -20.64
C VAL A 253 24.50 19.45 -20.51
N ILE A 254 23.89 18.82 -19.53
CA ILE A 254 22.46 18.91 -19.24
C ILE A 254 22.27 19.82 -18.02
N MET A 255 21.73 21.01 -18.28
CA MET A 255 21.61 22.08 -17.25
C MET A 255 20.19 22.39 -16.85
N SER A 256 19.19 21.91 -17.61
CA SER A 256 17.77 22.13 -17.35
C SER A 256 16.93 20.89 -17.65
N GLU A 257 15.67 20.88 -17.18
CA GLU A 257 14.71 19.79 -17.43
C GLU A 257 14.31 19.68 -18.92
N ASP A 258 14.47 20.77 -19.68
CA ASP A 258 14.14 20.82 -21.11
C ASP A 258 15.31 20.44 -22.02
N ASP A 259 16.50 20.22 -21.46
CA ASP A 259 17.67 19.88 -22.24
C ASP A 259 17.55 18.46 -22.80
N LEU A 260 17.91 18.32 -24.08
CA LEU A 260 18.03 17.06 -24.79
C LEU A 260 19.45 16.91 -25.30
N TYR A 261 20.22 15.97 -24.75
CA TYR A 261 21.57 15.69 -25.23
C TYR A 261 21.52 14.49 -26.19
N THR A 262 21.99 14.68 -27.41
CA THR A 262 21.97 13.64 -28.47
C THR A 262 23.31 13.47 -29.15
N PHE A 263 23.59 12.24 -29.56
CA PHE A 263 24.73 11.91 -30.42
C PHE A 263 24.45 10.66 -31.24
N GLU A 264 25.09 10.56 -32.44
CA GLU A 264 24.97 9.40 -33.32
C GLU A 264 26.12 8.43 -33.07
N TYR A 265 25.84 7.13 -33.17
CA TYR A 265 26.82 6.07 -33.02
C TYR A 265 26.49 4.87 -33.89
N SER A 266 27.47 4.00 -34.13
CA SER A 266 27.30 2.76 -34.91
C SER A 266 27.96 1.58 -34.22
N THR A 267 27.61 0.37 -34.65
CA THR A 267 28.40 -0.82 -34.34
C THR A 267 29.82 -0.69 -34.92
N LEU A 268 30.78 -1.41 -34.34
CA LEU A 268 32.18 -1.39 -34.79
C LEU A 268 32.32 -1.73 -36.27
N ASP A 269 31.51 -2.64 -36.80
CA ASP A 269 31.45 -3.05 -38.19
C ASP A 269 30.61 -2.11 -39.07
N ARG A 270 30.05 -1.05 -38.51
CA ARG A 270 29.17 -0.09 -39.17
C ARG A 270 27.93 -0.70 -39.85
N SER A 271 27.47 -1.86 -39.35
CA SER A 271 26.27 -2.52 -39.88
C SER A 271 24.97 -1.91 -39.32
N SER A 272 25.01 -1.19 -38.20
CA SER A 272 23.86 -0.55 -37.60
C SER A 272 24.20 0.87 -37.16
N TYR A 273 23.32 1.81 -37.48
CA TYR A 273 23.46 3.24 -37.13
C TYR A 273 22.34 3.64 -36.18
N LYS A 274 22.68 4.31 -35.09
CA LYS A 274 21.76 4.67 -34.04
C LYS A 274 21.99 6.11 -33.53
N VAL A 275 20.96 6.72 -33.01
CA VAL A 275 21.05 7.95 -32.24
C VAL A 275 20.77 7.64 -30.77
N MET A 276 21.62 8.12 -29.89
CA MET A 276 21.39 8.16 -28.45
C MET A 276 20.76 9.49 -28.07
N SER A 277 19.62 9.43 -27.38
CA SER A 277 19.00 10.57 -26.74
C SER A 277 19.08 10.40 -25.24
N VAL A 278 19.62 11.40 -24.55
CA VAL A 278 19.73 11.46 -23.10
C VAL A 278 18.79 12.53 -22.60
N ILE A 279 17.81 12.13 -21.79
CA ILE A 279 16.74 12.99 -21.27
C ILE A 279 16.85 13.06 -19.75
N PRO A 280 16.89 14.25 -19.12
CA PRO A 280 16.85 14.36 -17.67
C PRO A 280 15.51 13.86 -17.12
N VAL A 281 15.56 13.10 -16.02
CA VAL A 281 14.36 12.48 -15.39
C VAL A 281 14.15 12.99 -13.97
N GLU A 282 15.24 13.16 -13.21
CA GLU A 282 15.17 13.58 -11.81
C GLU A 282 16.32 14.51 -11.44
N TRP A 283 15.99 15.53 -10.64
CA TRP A 283 16.95 16.46 -10.08
C TRP A 283 16.89 16.45 -8.55
N LYS A 284 18.04 16.50 -7.90
CA LYS A 284 18.17 16.72 -6.45
C LYS A 284 18.69 18.14 -6.21
N GLY A 285 17.79 19.08 -5.98
CA GLY A 285 18.11 20.50 -6.00
C GLY A 285 18.50 20.94 -7.42
N SER A 286 19.74 21.42 -7.61
CA SER A 286 20.29 21.80 -8.92
C SER A 286 21.18 20.71 -9.55
N ILE A 287 21.25 19.52 -8.98
CA ILE A 287 22.12 18.44 -9.45
C ILE A 287 21.28 17.39 -10.17
N LEU A 288 21.62 17.09 -11.42
CA LEU A 288 21.01 16.03 -12.18
C LEU A 288 21.29 14.66 -11.52
N SER A 289 20.22 13.96 -11.12
CA SER A 289 20.28 12.69 -10.38
C SER A 289 19.97 11.49 -11.27
N LYS A 290 18.97 11.60 -12.16
CA LYS A 290 18.63 10.50 -13.07
C LYS A 290 18.42 10.96 -14.49
N VAL A 291 18.81 10.10 -15.43
CA VAL A 291 18.61 10.31 -16.87
C VAL A 291 17.96 9.08 -17.51
N MET A 292 17.26 9.30 -18.61
CA MET A 292 16.76 8.26 -19.48
C MET A 292 17.61 8.23 -20.75
N LEU A 293 18.14 7.07 -21.09
CA LEU A 293 18.88 6.79 -22.33
C LEU A 293 17.95 6.11 -23.30
N ILE A 294 17.76 6.69 -24.49
CA ILE A 294 16.92 6.16 -25.55
C ILE A 294 17.79 5.92 -26.78
N ALA A 295 17.81 4.68 -27.28
CA ALA A 295 18.50 4.31 -28.50
C ALA A 295 17.48 4.11 -29.62
N GLN A 296 17.60 4.88 -30.70
CA GLN A 296 16.74 4.76 -31.88
C GLN A 296 17.59 4.36 -33.11
N ASP A 297 17.06 3.44 -33.92
CA ASP A 297 17.68 3.07 -35.20
C ASP A 297 17.49 4.19 -36.23
N ILE A 298 18.57 4.59 -36.88
CA ILE A 298 18.59 5.61 -37.95
C ILE A 298 19.18 5.06 -39.26
N GLY A 299 19.26 3.75 -39.42
CA GLY A 299 19.84 3.11 -40.60
C GLY A 299 19.20 3.55 -41.92
N GLN A 300 17.85 3.61 -41.95
CA GLN A 300 17.14 4.09 -43.15
C GLN A 300 17.46 5.56 -43.49
N LYS A 301 17.52 6.41 -42.46
CA LYS A 301 17.91 7.83 -42.64
C LYS A 301 19.33 7.92 -43.22
N HIS A 302 20.26 7.15 -42.68
CA HIS A 302 21.66 7.14 -43.12
C HIS A 302 21.82 6.60 -44.52
N GLU A 303 21.05 5.59 -44.95
CA GLU A 303 21.02 5.11 -46.34
C GLU A 303 20.47 6.18 -47.29
N LEU A 304 19.37 6.84 -46.93
CA LEU A 304 18.81 7.92 -47.76
C LEU A 304 19.77 9.10 -47.91
N GLU A 305 20.44 9.51 -46.85
CA GLU A 305 21.47 10.57 -46.89
C GLU A 305 22.65 10.15 -47.76
N LYS A 306 23.10 8.91 -47.70
CA LYS A 306 24.15 8.36 -48.53
C LYS A 306 23.73 8.37 -49.99
N LEU A 307 22.51 7.96 -50.31
CA LEU A 307 21.97 7.98 -51.67
C LEU A 307 21.82 9.42 -52.20
N ALA A 308 21.39 10.35 -51.36
CA ALA A 308 21.19 11.76 -51.71
C ALA A 308 22.54 12.48 -52.02
N ASN A 309 23.60 12.06 -51.33
CA ASN A 309 24.93 12.66 -51.46
C ASN A 309 25.82 11.95 -52.51
N THR A 310 25.33 10.85 -53.09
CA THR A 310 26.09 10.11 -54.14
C THR A 310 25.60 10.54 -55.52
N ASP A 311 26.49 11.01 -56.37
CA ASP A 311 26.16 11.35 -57.74
C ASP A 311 25.62 10.12 -58.49
N ALA A 312 24.40 10.24 -59.04
CA ALA A 312 23.68 9.11 -59.66
C ALA A 312 24.38 8.57 -60.95
N LEU A 313 25.27 9.34 -61.53
CA LEU A 313 25.96 8.96 -62.78
C LEU A 313 27.40 8.43 -62.53
N THR A 314 28.09 8.97 -61.55
CA THR A 314 29.49 8.62 -61.29
C THR A 314 29.69 7.73 -60.09
N GLY A 315 28.72 7.59 -59.21
CA GLY A 315 28.83 6.85 -57.93
C GLY A 315 29.82 7.48 -56.95
N LEU A 316 30.24 8.72 -57.17
CA LEU A 316 31.18 9.48 -56.33
C LEU A 316 30.42 10.36 -55.34
N TYR A 317 31.00 10.52 -54.13
CA TYR A 317 30.54 11.47 -53.10
C TYR A 317 30.80 12.89 -53.53
#